data_293c7f248813ac65dba3d6d4145c29df
#
_entry.id   293c7f248813ac65dba3d6d4145c29df
#
_cell.length_a   1.000
_cell.length_b   1.000
_cell.length_c   1.000
_cell.angle_alpha   90.00
_cell.angle_beta   90.00
_cell.angle_gamma   90.00
#
_symmetry.space_group_name_H-M   'P 1'
#
loop_
_entity.id
_entity.type
_entity.pdbx_description
1 polymer ?
#
loop_
_entity_poly.entity_id
_entity_poly.type
_entity_poly.pdbx_seq_one_letter_code
_entity_poly.pdbx_strand_id
1 'polypeptide(L)'
;MYADPPYLGCAAKLYGDPAYDDPAAHVALMARMDAEADAWALSLHEPSLRVLLPLAPEGIRVGVWVKPFASFKPGVDPAYTWEPVIYRTARRWSREQSTARDHVSANITLKKGLAGAKPPAFWVWLFELLGASPGDDFRDLFPGTGGV
;
A
#
# COMPACT_ATOMS: atom_id res chain seq x y z
N MET A 1 -5.13 5.83 8.11
CA MET A 1 -4.91 4.38 8.41
C MET A 1 -4.13 3.74 7.26
N TYR A 2 -3.27 2.77 7.53
CA TYR A 2 -2.50 2.05 6.50
C TYR A 2 -2.54 0.54 6.71
N ALA A 3 -2.50 -0.23 5.63
CA ALA A 3 -2.40 -1.68 5.67
C ALA A 3 -1.49 -2.21 4.55
N ASP A 4 -0.63 -3.19 4.89
CA ASP A 4 0.22 -3.95 3.97
C ASP A 4 0.04 -5.46 4.28
N PRO A 5 -1.18 -6.01 4.06
CA PRO A 5 -1.46 -7.41 4.36
C PRO A 5 -0.68 -8.34 3.44
N PRO A 6 -0.57 -9.63 3.78
CA PRO A 6 -0.12 -10.64 2.83
C PRO A 6 -0.89 -10.54 1.52
N TYR A 7 -0.19 -10.56 0.38
CA TYR A 7 -0.82 -10.40 -0.92
C TYR A 7 -1.57 -11.67 -1.35
N LEU A 8 -2.62 -11.52 -2.15
CA LEU A 8 -3.41 -12.63 -2.68
C LEU A 8 -2.53 -13.69 -3.32
N GLY A 9 -2.74 -14.96 -2.95
CA GLY A 9 -1.97 -16.11 -3.43
C GLY A 9 -0.55 -16.20 -2.88
N CYS A 10 -0.20 -15.36 -1.89
CA CYS A 10 1.10 -15.33 -1.25
C CYS A 10 1.05 -15.60 0.25
N ALA A 11 -0.13 -15.51 0.89
CA ALA A 11 -0.28 -15.55 2.35
C ALA A 11 0.13 -16.92 2.93
N ALA A 12 -0.45 -18.01 2.47
CA ALA A 12 -0.09 -19.36 2.90
C ALA A 12 1.39 -19.66 2.65
N LYS A 13 1.91 -19.29 1.47
CA LYS A 13 3.28 -19.59 1.07
C LYS A 13 4.34 -18.84 1.89
N LEU A 14 4.10 -17.58 2.22
CA LEU A 14 5.10 -16.71 2.87
C LEU A 14 4.93 -16.64 4.39
N TYR A 15 3.71 -16.79 4.89
CA TYR A 15 3.37 -16.59 6.30
C TYR A 15 2.74 -17.81 6.97
N GLY A 16 2.43 -18.87 6.20
CA GLY A 16 1.81 -20.10 6.71
C GLY A 16 0.31 -19.98 7.04
N ASP A 17 -0.29 -18.80 6.81
CA ASP A 17 -1.70 -18.52 7.06
C ASP A 17 -2.40 -18.12 5.75
N PRO A 18 -3.37 -18.91 5.25
CA PRO A 18 -4.07 -18.62 4.00
C PRO A 18 -5.16 -17.54 4.10
N ALA A 19 -5.41 -16.95 5.26
CA ALA A 19 -6.54 -16.05 5.48
C ALA A 19 -6.61 -14.92 4.43
N TYR A 20 -5.46 -14.34 4.04
CA TYR A 20 -5.38 -13.30 3.02
C TYR A 20 -5.20 -13.83 1.58
N ASP A 21 -5.26 -15.14 1.36
CA ASP A 21 -5.39 -15.70 0.00
C ASP A 21 -6.85 -15.66 -0.52
N ASP A 22 -7.82 -15.37 0.37
CA ASP A 22 -9.21 -15.10 0.02
C ASP A 22 -9.43 -13.60 -0.25
N PRO A 23 -9.92 -13.19 -1.43
CA PRO A 23 -10.29 -11.81 -1.70
C PRO A 23 -11.26 -11.21 -0.68
N ALA A 24 -12.14 -12.02 -0.06
CA ALA A 24 -13.11 -11.56 0.94
C ALA A 24 -12.44 -10.94 2.17
N ALA A 25 -11.27 -11.44 2.58
CA ALA A 25 -10.50 -10.86 3.69
C ALA A 25 -10.02 -9.44 3.38
N HIS A 26 -9.56 -9.19 2.15
CA HIS A 26 -9.15 -7.87 1.70
C HIS A 26 -10.34 -6.92 1.57
N VAL A 27 -11.49 -7.41 1.08
CA VAL A 27 -12.73 -6.62 0.99
C VAL A 27 -13.20 -6.20 2.39
N ALA A 28 -13.21 -7.13 3.35
CA ALA A 28 -13.55 -6.81 4.75
C ALA A 28 -12.57 -5.80 5.37
N LEU A 29 -11.27 -5.93 5.08
CA LEU A 29 -10.25 -4.98 5.52
C LEU A 29 -10.49 -3.58 4.93
N MET A 30 -10.72 -3.46 3.62
CA MET A 30 -11.04 -2.18 2.98
C MET A 30 -12.31 -1.55 3.54
N ALA A 31 -13.38 -2.34 3.72
CA ALA A 31 -14.63 -1.86 4.31
C ALA A 31 -14.44 -1.34 5.75
N ARG A 32 -13.64 -2.03 6.55
CA ARG A 32 -13.28 -1.59 7.89
C ARG A 32 -12.51 -0.26 7.86
N MET A 33 -11.45 -0.18 7.04
CA MET A 33 -10.63 1.03 6.91
C MET A 33 -11.49 2.22 6.45
N ASP A 34 -12.43 1.97 5.55
CA ASP A 34 -13.33 2.97 5.00
C ASP A 34 -14.35 3.50 6.03
N ALA A 35 -14.75 2.64 6.96
CA ALA A 35 -15.66 3.00 8.04
C ALA A 35 -14.99 3.68 9.24
N GLU A 36 -13.71 3.37 9.49
CA GLU A 36 -13.00 3.81 10.70
C GLU A 36 -12.04 4.99 10.48
N ALA A 37 -11.75 5.38 9.21
CA ALA A 37 -10.75 6.40 8.91
C ALA A 37 -11.20 7.39 7.84
N ASP A 38 -10.90 8.67 8.03
CA ASP A 38 -11.13 9.73 7.03
C ASP A 38 -10.25 9.54 5.78
N ALA A 39 -9.06 8.97 5.96
CA ALA A 39 -8.13 8.63 4.90
C ALA A 39 -7.45 7.29 5.18
N TRP A 40 -7.27 6.50 4.13
CA TRP A 40 -6.63 5.19 4.26
C TRP A 40 -5.89 4.77 3.00
N ALA A 41 -4.93 3.86 3.14
CA ALA A 41 -4.22 3.26 2.04
C ALA A 41 -3.94 1.77 2.28
N LEU A 42 -4.04 0.99 1.21
CA LEU A 42 -3.80 -0.45 1.17
C LEU A 42 -2.74 -0.76 0.11
N SER A 43 -1.58 -1.25 0.53
CA SER A 43 -0.56 -1.76 -0.37
C SER A 43 -0.90 -3.15 -0.88
N LEU A 44 -0.60 -3.41 -2.14
CA LEU A 44 -0.77 -4.74 -2.76
C LEU A 44 0.28 -4.97 -3.85
N HIS A 45 0.34 -6.20 -4.36
CA HIS A 45 1.11 -6.47 -5.57
C HIS A 45 0.21 -6.36 -6.83
N GLU A 46 0.82 -6.18 -7.99
CA GLU A 46 0.10 -5.96 -9.26
C GLU A 46 -0.96 -7.03 -9.55
N PRO A 47 -0.69 -8.35 -9.39
CA PRO A 47 -1.71 -9.36 -9.64
C PRO A 47 -2.96 -9.26 -8.75
N SER A 48 -2.84 -8.75 -7.52
CA SER A 48 -3.98 -8.51 -6.64
C SER A 48 -4.86 -7.35 -7.12
N LEU A 49 -4.28 -6.36 -7.78
CA LEU A 49 -4.98 -5.13 -8.16
C LEU A 49 -6.20 -5.42 -9.04
N ARG A 50 -6.05 -6.26 -10.05
CA ARG A 50 -7.15 -6.60 -10.98
C ARG A 50 -8.30 -7.34 -10.30
N VAL A 51 -8.05 -8.02 -9.18
CA VAL A 51 -9.08 -8.75 -8.42
C VAL A 51 -9.74 -7.81 -7.42
N LEU A 52 -8.95 -7.01 -6.71
CA LEU A 52 -9.44 -6.22 -5.57
C LEU A 52 -10.01 -4.85 -5.98
N LEU A 53 -9.51 -4.25 -7.08
CA LEU A 53 -9.97 -2.93 -7.51
C LEU A 53 -11.47 -2.87 -7.83
N PRO A 54 -12.07 -3.86 -8.52
CA PRO A 54 -13.51 -3.87 -8.77
C PRO A 54 -14.36 -4.08 -7.50
N LEU A 55 -13.75 -4.55 -6.41
CA LEU A 55 -14.40 -4.83 -5.13
C LEU A 55 -14.15 -3.72 -4.09
N ALA A 56 -13.35 -2.73 -4.44
CA ALA A 56 -13.02 -1.63 -3.55
C ALA A 56 -14.20 -0.65 -3.39
N PRO A 57 -14.28 0.08 -2.26
CA PRO A 57 -15.29 1.13 -2.07
C PRO A 57 -15.24 2.19 -3.16
N GLU A 58 -16.37 2.86 -3.41
CA GLU A 58 -16.41 4.00 -4.34
C GLU A 58 -15.51 5.15 -3.89
N GLY A 59 -15.01 5.93 -4.86
CA GLY A 59 -14.22 7.13 -4.61
C GLY A 59 -12.76 6.87 -4.24
N ILE A 60 -12.30 5.60 -4.33
CA ILE A 60 -10.87 5.27 -4.17
C ILE A 60 -10.06 5.69 -5.40
N ARG A 61 -8.75 5.83 -5.19
CA ARG A 61 -7.76 6.06 -6.24
C ARG A 61 -6.65 5.01 -6.15
N VAL A 62 -5.85 4.94 -7.20
CA VAL A 62 -4.64 4.10 -7.25
C VAL A 62 -3.42 5.01 -7.30
N GLY A 63 -2.51 4.82 -6.37
CA GLY A 63 -1.15 5.36 -6.41
C GLY A 63 -0.14 4.25 -6.68
N VAL A 64 1.10 4.63 -6.97
CA VAL A 64 2.14 3.68 -7.38
C VAL A 64 3.47 4.00 -6.70
N TRP A 65 4.05 3.00 -6.04
CA TRP A 65 5.45 3.04 -5.66
C TRP A 65 6.29 2.38 -6.75
N VAL A 66 7.03 3.20 -7.51
CA VAL A 66 7.99 2.74 -8.53
C VAL A 66 9.32 2.42 -7.86
N LYS A 67 9.87 1.24 -8.17
CA LYS A 67 11.13 0.72 -7.65
C LYS A 67 12.19 0.73 -8.75
N PRO A 68 12.98 1.81 -8.92
CA PRO A 68 14.01 1.91 -9.96
C PRO A 68 15.01 0.76 -9.90
N PHE A 69 15.34 0.32 -8.67
CA PHE A 69 16.06 -0.90 -8.41
C PHE A 69 15.13 -1.89 -7.71
N ALA A 70 14.88 -3.03 -8.34
CA ALA A 70 14.06 -4.12 -7.81
C ALA A 70 14.81 -5.45 -7.97
N SER A 71 14.55 -6.39 -7.07
CA SER A 71 15.05 -7.75 -7.20
C SER A 71 14.31 -8.45 -8.33
N PHE A 72 15.04 -8.92 -9.34
CA PHE A 72 14.48 -9.76 -10.40
C PHE A 72 14.23 -11.17 -9.87
N LYS A 73 13.05 -11.70 -10.20
CA LYS A 73 12.68 -13.08 -9.80
C LYS A 73 12.84 -14.00 -10.98
N PRO A 74 13.48 -15.19 -10.82
CA PRO A 74 13.54 -16.20 -11.87
C PRO A 74 12.14 -16.54 -12.39
N GLY A 75 11.99 -16.64 -13.71
CA GLY A 75 10.73 -16.98 -14.36
C GLY A 75 9.69 -15.86 -14.41
N VAL A 76 10.07 -14.63 -14.09
CA VAL A 76 9.20 -13.43 -14.17
C VAL A 76 9.78 -12.47 -15.20
N ASP A 77 9.09 -12.30 -16.32
CA ASP A 77 9.42 -11.37 -17.39
C ASP A 77 8.11 -10.85 -18.02
N PRO A 78 7.87 -9.54 -18.08
CA PRO A 78 8.65 -8.46 -17.48
C PRO A 78 8.67 -8.45 -15.93
N ALA A 79 9.73 -7.87 -15.37
CA ALA A 79 9.90 -7.78 -13.92
C ALA A 79 8.87 -6.83 -13.28
N TYR A 80 8.43 -7.16 -12.07
CA TYR A 80 7.60 -6.26 -11.25
C TYR A 80 8.45 -5.15 -10.63
N THR A 81 8.42 -3.97 -11.24
CA THR A 81 9.21 -2.81 -10.81
C THR A 81 8.37 -1.74 -10.10
N TRP A 82 7.13 -2.04 -9.77
CA TRP A 82 6.25 -1.14 -9.04
C TRP A 82 5.27 -1.91 -8.16
N GLU A 83 4.75 -1.24 -7.14
CA GLU A 83 3.66 -1.72 -6.28
C GLU A 83 2.51 -0.73 -6.28
N PRO A 84 1.28 -1.17 -6.52
CA PRO A 84 0.10 -0.32 -6.40
C PRO A 84 -0.29 -0.11 -4.93
N VAL A 85 -0.89 1.05 -4.69
CA VAL A 85 -1.53 1.41 -3.43
C VAL A 85 -2.94 1.89 -3.75
N ILE A 86 -3.96 1.16 -3.29
CA ILE A 86 -5.33 1.65 -3.32
C ILE A 86 -5.51 2.61 -2.14
N TYR A 87 -6.11 3.76 -2.35
CA TYR A 87 -6.26 4.73 -1.28
C TYR A 87 -7.50 5.60 -1.39
N ARG A 88 -8.00 6.07 -0.24
CA ARG A 88 -8.90 7.20 -0.08
C ARG A 88 -8.14 8.34 0.60
N THR A 89 -8.23 9.53 0.06
CA THR A 89 -7.57 10.71 0.61
C THR A 89 -8.56 11.63 1.31
N ALA A 90 -8.17 12.20 2.44
CA ALA A 90 -8.84 13.34 3.05
C ALA A 90 -8.36 14.67 2.47
N ARG A 91 -7.31 14.64 1.65
CA ARG A 91 -6.73 15.83 1.02
C ARG A 91 -7.75 16.52 0.13
N ARG A 92 -7.92 17.81 0.32
CA ARG A 92 -8.74 18.68 -0.53
C ARG A 92 -7.85 19.58 -1.35
N TRP A 93 -8.27 19.84 -2.60
CA TRP A 93 -7.56 20.81 -3.42
C TRP A 93 -7.58 22.20 -2.78
N SER A 94 -6.45 22.87 -2.77
CA SER A 94 -6.29 24.29 -2.35
C SER A 94 -5.26 24.96 -3.25
N ARG A 95 -5.44 26.26 -3.46
CA ARG A 95 -4.46 27.08 -4.18
C ARG A 95 -3.16 27.30 -3.41
N GLU A 96 -3.21 27.10 -2.09
CA GLU A 96 -2.08 27.32 -1.16
C GLU A 96 -1.20 26.08 -1.00
N GLN A 97 -1.66 24.93 -1.47
CA GLN A 97 -0.93 23.65 -1.35
C GLN A 97 -0.45 23.17 -2.71
N SER A 98 0.76 22.62 -2.74
CA SER A 98 1.23 21.88 -3.91
C SER A 98 0.35 20.64 -4.14
N THR A 99 0.15 20.29 -5.40
CA THR A 99 -0.55 19.05 -5.76
C THR A 99 0.30 17.83 -5.39
N ALA A 100 -0.26 16.91 -4.60
CA ALA A 100 0.38 15.63 -4.32
C ALA A 100 0.45 14.77 -5.60
N ARG A 101 1.56 14.07 -5.80
CA ARG A 101 1.72 13.13 -6.90
C ARG A 101 1.12 11.78 -6.51
N ASP A 102 0.49 11.11 -7.46
CA ASP A 102 -0.06 9.75 -7.28
C ASP A 102 1.01 8.65 -7.41
N HIS A 103 2.28 9.01 -7.48
CA HIS A 103 3.38 8.08 -7.49
C HIS A 103 4.59 8.58 -6.70
N VAL A 104 5.39 7.63 -6.25
CA VAL A 104 6.72 7.87 -5.68
C VAL A 104 7.73 6.93 -6.35
N SER A 105 8.93 7.42 -6.60
CA SER A 105 10.06 6.61 -7.08
C SER A 105 11.09 6.51 -5.96
N ALA A 106 11.28 5.30 -5.43
CA ALA A 106 12.22 5.04 -4.36
C ALA A 106 12.71 3.59 -4.42
N ASN A 107 14.01 3.39 -4.17
CA ASN A 107 14.60 2.06 -4.15
C ASN A 107 14.06 1.24 -2.97
N ILE A 108 14.03 -0.09 -3.16
CA ILE A 108 13.72 -1.03 -2.07
C ILE A 108 14.76 -0.93 -0.96
N THR A 109 14.33 -1.28 0.26
CA THR A 109 15.24 -1.38 1.40
C THR A 109 15.95 -2.74 1.36
N LEU A 110 17.29 -2.73 1.31
CA LEU A 110 18.12 -3.95 1.22
C LEU A 110 18.66 -4.40 2.61
N LYS A 111 17.96 -4.12 3.69
CA LYS A 111 18.39 -4.60 5.02
C LYS A 111 18.07 -6.08 5.18
N LYS A 112 19.09 -6.89 5.55
CA LYS A 112 18.92 -8.31 5.86
C LYS A 112 17.87 -8.51 6.96
N GLY A 113 16.90 -9.36 6.72
CA GLY A 113 15.79 -9.63 7.65
C GLY A 113 14.61 -8.65 7.55
N LEU A 114 14.68 -7.63 6.70
CA LEU A 114 13.64 -6.63 6.49
C LEU A 114 13.11 -6.64 5.04
N ALA A 115 12.97 -7.83 4.46
CA ALA A 115 12.40 -7.96 3.12
C ALA A 115 10.98 -7.36 3.11
N GLY A 116 10.74 -6.45 2.15
CA GLY A 116 9.44 -5.78 2.01
C GLY A 116 9.27 -4.49 2.83
N ALA A 117 10.25 -4.09 3.66
CA ALA A 117 10.19 -2.83 4.38
C ALA A 117 10.08 -1.64 3.41
N LYS A 118 9.10 -0.77 3.66
CA LYS A 118 8.90 0.43 2.84
C LYS A 118 10.00 1.46 3.14
N PRO A 119 10.59 2.12 2.13
CA PRO A 119 11.63 3.14 2.36
C PRO A 119 11.02 4.43 2.96
N PRO A 120 11.83 5.27 3.64
CA PRO A 120 11.33 6.54 4.19
C PRO A 120 10.61 7.44 3.18
N ALA A 121 11.07 7.48 1.92
CA ALA A 121 10.42 8.25 0.86
C ALA A 121 8.99 7.76 0.56
N PHE A 122 8.71 6.47 0.73
CA PHE A 122 7.36 5.93 0.60
C PHE A 122 6.43 6.52 1.67
N TRP A 123 6.89 6.58 2.93
CA TRP A 123 6.09 7.09 4.04
C TRP A 123 5.80 8.59 3.91
N VAL A 124 6.80 9.39 3.52
CA VAL A 124 6.61 10.83 3.25
C VAL A 124 5.57 11.04 2.17
N TRP A 125 5.69 10.33 1.06
CA TRP A 125 4.72 10.37 -0.03
C TRP A 125 3.32 9.90 0.41
N LEU A 126 3.23 8.82 1.20
CA LEU A 126 1.97 8.28 1.66
C LEU A 126 1.22 9.29 2.55
N PHE A 127 1.91 9.91 3.49
CA PHE A 127 1.31 10.94 4.35
C PHE A 127 0.84 12.15 3.53
N GLU A 128 1.62 12.61 2.57
CA GLU A 128 1.22 13.67 1.66
C GLU A 128 -0.01 13.27 0.84
N LEU A 129 -0.03 12.05 0.29
CA LEU A 129 -1.12 11.51 -0.51
C LEU A 129 -2.43 11.41 0.28
N LEU A 130 -2.36 10.98 1.54
CA LEU A 130 -3.50 10.88 2.44
C LEU A 130 -3.96 12.24 2.99
N GLY A 131 -3.12 13.26 2.92
CA GLY A 131 -3.37 14.58 3.51
C GLY A 131 -3.18 14.58 5.04
N ALA A 132 -2.29 13.72 5.54
CA ALA A 132 -2.00 13.63 6.96
C ALA A 132 -1.29 14.88 7.48
N SER A 133 -1.64 15.28 8.68
CA SER A 133 -1.11 16.45 9.39
C SER A 133 -0.48 16.06 10.73
N PRO A 134 0.47 16.84 11.25
CA PRO A 134 0.97 16.62 12.61
C PRO A 134 -0.19 16.65 13.62
N GLY A 135 -0.27 15.58 14.43
CA GLY A 135 -1.34 15.41 15.43
C GLY A 135 -2.46 14.46 14.99
N ASP A 136 -2.50 14.04 13.74
CA ASP A 136 -3.44 12.99 13.30
C ASP A 136 -3.08 11.63 13.91
N ASP A 137 -4.11 10.83 14.23
CA ASP A 137 -3.93 9.45 14.70
C ASP A 137 -3.64 8.55 13.50
N PHE A 138 -2.38 8.15 13.34
CA PHE A 138 -1.97 7.22 12.30
C PHE A 138 -1.90 5.79 12.84
N ARG A 139 -2.60 4.87 12.18
CA ARG A 139 -2.61 3.44 12.51
C ARG A 139 -2.09 2.60 11.35
N ASP A 140 -1.04 1.84 11.62
CA ASP A 140 -0.57 0.77 10.74
C ASP A 140 -1.16 -0.56 11.24
N LEU A 141 -1.99 -1.21 10.41
CA LEU A 141 -2.68 -2.45 10.77
C LEU A 141 -1.79 -3.69 10.60
N PHE A 142 -0.67 -3.56 9.89
CA PHE A 142 0.29 -4.63 9.62
C PHE A 142 1.72 -4.11 9.86
N PRO A 143 2.08 -3.75 11.08
CA PRO A 143 3.35 -3.03 11.36
C PRO A 143 4.60 -3.85 11.04
N GLY A 144 4.47 -5.17 10.81
CA GLY A 144 5.60 -6.03 10.47
C GLY A 144 6.75 -5.90 11.47
N THR A 145 7.90 -5.44 10.98
CA THR A 145 9.10 -5.21 11.80
C THR A 145 9.20 -3.76 12.33
N GLY A 146 8.13 -2.98 12.21
CA GLY A 146 8.09 -1.60 12.72
C GLY A 146 8.85 -0.61 11.81
N GLY A 147 8.40 -0.42 10.59
CA GLY A 147 9.01 0.48 9.60
C GLY A 147 8.46 1.91 9.59
N VAL A 148 7.51 2.21 10.46
CA VAL A 148 6.91 3.55 10.61
C VAL A 148 7.55 4.27 11.76
#